data_923088133dc8f9b8f7bf09af658bf9b4
#
_entry.id   923088133dc8f9b8f7bf09af658bf9b4
#
_cell.length_a   1.000
_cell.length_b   1.000
_cell.length_c   1.000
_cell.angle_alpha   90.00
_cell.angle_beta   90.00
_cell.angle_gamma   90.00
#
_symmetry.space_group_name_H-M   'P 1'
#
loop_
_entity.id
_entity.type
_entity.pdbx_description
1 polymer ?
#
loop_
_entity_poly.entity_id
_entity_poly.type
_entity_poly.pdbx_seq_one_letter_code
_entity_poly.pdbx_strand_id
1 'polypeptide(L)'
;MTKWYKSLLIAVVFSMVFVVHVKAQADDSSTIAVKKTKDFSVNGLGDAAAWKTTSFTKLNKKLTTGVNYSTNFKILYSDSGIYCLYVCEDSLITSTLREDFADLYNEDVVEAFFWPDEKSVLYFEYELSPWNYELPILVPNNNGKFLGWRPWHYEKERRTRHAASINKQEDKVIGWTAEFFIPFVLLSPLENVPPKSGTKWKANFYRIDYDKGSNHWTWKPTSRSFHEYKKFGTIIFE
;
A
#
# COMPACT_ATOMS: atom_id res chain seq x y z
N MET A 1 60.43 -31.74 -63.88
CA MET A 1 60.35 -30.84 -62.69
C MET A 1 58.92 -30.35 -62.52
N THR A 2 58.11 -31.03 -61.75
CA THR A 2 56.67 -30.73 -61.57
C THR A 2 56.48 -30.16 -60.16
N LYS A 3 56.13 -28.89 -60.07
CA LYS A 3 55.80 -28.20 -58.84
C LYS A 3 54.37 -28.45 -58.45
N TRP A 4 54.12 -29.03 -57.28
CA TRP A 4 52.82 -29.21 -56.66
C TRP A 4 52.47 -27.98 -55.83
N TYR A 5 51.38 -27.29 -56.18
CA TYR A 5 50.80 -26.25 -55.33
C TYR A 5 49.75 -26.88 -54.43
N LYS A 6 49.98 -26.83 -53.10
CA LYS A 6 48.99 -27.19 -52.11
C LYS A 6 48.07 -25.97 -51.85
N SER A 7 46.82 -26.05 -52.26
CA SER A 7 45.82 -25.04 -51.91
C SER A 7 45.32 -25.28 -50.50
N LEU A 8 45.52 -24.30 -49.64
CA LEU A 8 45.02 -24.28 -48.27
C LEU A 8 43.62 -23.66 -48.27
N LEU A 9 42.57 -24.49 -48.03
CA LEU A 9 41.20 -24.01 -47.83
C LEU A 9 41.05 -23.53 -46.38
N ILE A 10 40.90 -22.21 -46.19
CA ILE A 10 40.56 -21.61 -44.89
C ILE A 10 39.03 -21.60 -44.80
N ALA A 11 38.49 -22.47 -43.94
CA ALA A 11 37.09 -22.44 -43.57
C ALA A 11 36.83 -21.33 -42.52
N VAL A 12 36.18 -20.26 -42.91
CA VAL A 12 35.73 -19.21 -42.00
C VAL A 12 34.39 -19.67 -41.38
N VAL A 13 34.45 -20.04 -40.10
CA VAL A 13 33.24 -20.34 -39.29
C VAL A 13 32.64 -19.03 -38.85
N PHE A 14 31.51 -18.65 -39.41
CA PHE A 14 30.70 -17.50 -39.00
C PHE A 14 29.87 -17.91 -37.79
N SER A 15 30.31 -17.56 -36.57
CA SER A 15 29.51 -17.71 -35.35
C SER A 15 28.44 -16.64 -35.33
N MET A 16 27.20 -17.01 -35.62
CA MET A 16 26.04 -16.14 -35.40
C MET A 16 25.75 -16.04 -33.90
N VAL A 17 26.13 -14.93 -33.30
CA VAL A 17 25.75 -14.60 -31.91
C VAL A 17 24.30 -14.12 -31.92
N PHE A 18 23.38 -14.98 -31.48
CA PHE A 18 22.01 -14.57 -31.21
C PHE A 18 21.99 -13.71 -29.94
N VAL A 19 21.89 -12.39 -30.08
CA VAL A 19 21.61 -11.48 -28.97
C VAL A 19 20.13 -11.59 -28.65
N VAL A 20 19.80 -12.39 -27.63
CA VAL A 20 18.44 -12.42 -27.08
C VAL A 20 18.24 -11.10 -26.32
N HIS A 21 17.50 -10.18 -26.93
CA HIS A 21 17.01 -9.00 -26.25
C HIS A 21 15.91 -9.44 -25.25
N VAL A 22 16.31 -9.71 -24.01
CA VAL A 22 15.37 -9.76 -22.89
C VAL A 22 14.87 -8.33 -22.69
N LYS A 23 13.68 -8.03 -23.19
CA LYS A 23 12.97 -6.83 -22.77
C LYS A 23 12.73 -6.97 -21.27
N ALA A 24 13.51 -6.27 -20.44
CA ALA A 24 13.14 -6.02 -19.07
C ALA A 24 11.76 -5.35 -19.11
N GLN A 25 10.73 -6.09 -18.71
CA GLN A 25 9.41 -5.55 -18.50
C GLN A 25 9.59 -4.51 -17.39
N ALA A 26 9.42 -3.24 -17.72
CA ALA A 26 9.42 -2.19 -16.71
C ALA A 26 8.40 -2.60 -15.66
N ASP A 27 8.85 -2.81 -14.45
CA ASP A 27 8.01 -3.08 -13.30
C ASP A 27 7.09 -1.85 -13.16
N ASP A 28 5.84 -1.99 -13.63
CA ASP A 28 4.85 -0.92 -13.51
C ASP A 28 4.45 -0.81 -12.04
N SER A 29 5.33 -0.17 -11.26
CA SER A 29 5.15 0.10 -9.83
C SER A 29 3.85 0.87 -9.53
N SER A 30 3.03 1.15 -10.55
CA SER A 30 1.73 1.83 -10.45
C SER A 30 0.57 0.89 -10.13
N THR A 31 0.79 -0.43 -10.18
CA THR A 31 -0.28 -1.42 -10.02
C THR A 31 0.12 -2.46 -8.97
N ILE A 32 -0.83 -2.85 -8.11
CA ILE A 32 -0.70 -3.95 -7.15
C ILE A 32 -1.80 -4.98 -7.43
N ALA A 33 -1.41 -6.24 -7.58
CA ALA A 33 -2.32 -7.38 -7.58
C ALA A 33 -2.71 -7.71 -6.13
N VAL A 34 -4.02 -7.65 -5.85
CA VAL A 34 -4.57 -7.97 -4.53
C VAL A 34 -5.10 -9.38 -4.54
N LYS A 35 -4.43 -10.28 -3.85
CA LYS A 35 -4.79 -11.70 -3.82
C LYS A 35 -5.96 -11.98 -2.91
N LYS A 36 -6.81 -12.92 -3.33
CA LYS A 36 -7.91 -13.40 -2.52
C LYS A 36 -7.42 -14.32 -1.41
N THR A 37 -8.04 -14.22 -0.25
CA THR A 37 -7.82 -15.08 0.91
C THR A 37 -9.12 -15.48 1.56
N LYS A 38 -9.09 -16.46 2.47
CA LYS A 38 -10.17 -16.69 3.43
C LYS A 38 -10.12 -15.65 4.53
N ASP A 39 -11.24 -15.42 5.21
CA ASP A 39 -11.25 -14.55 6.38
C ASP A 39 -10.31 -15.07 7.48
N PHE A 40 -9.63 -14.15 8.14
CA PHE A 40 -8.76 -14.41 9.28
C PHE A 40 -8.85 -13.28 10.32
N SER A 41 -8.36 -13.54 11.50
CA SER A 41 -8.32 -12.54 12.58
C SER A 41 -7.10 -11.66 12.45
N VAL A 42 -7.27 -10.35 12.64
CA VAL A 42 -6.21 -9.36 12.78
C VAL A 42 -5.80 -9.27 14.25
N ASN A 43 -4.51 -9.22 14.54
CA ASN A 43 -3.95 -9.19 15.89
C ASN A 43 -2.84 -8.14 16.09
N GLY A 44 -2.50 -7.40 15.03
CA GLY A 44 -1.47 -6.36 15.04
C GLY A 44 -0.04 -6.90 14.97
N LEU A 45 0.16 -8.21 14.82
CA LEU A 45 1.49 -8.82 14.70
C LEU A 45 1.87 -9.12 13.25
N GLY A 46 0.89 -9.19 12.34
CA GLY A 46 1.12 -9.53 10.94
C GLY A 46 1.63 -10.97 10.74
N ASP A 47 1.34 -11.87 11.68
CA ASP A 47 1.84 -13.25 11.70
C ASP A 47 0.90 -14.27 11.06
N ALA A 48 -0.32 -13.87 10.69
CA ALA A 48 -1.28 -14.73 10.04
C ALA A 48 -0.69 -15.36 8.77
N ALA A 49 -0.93 -16.68 8.60
CA ALA A 49 -0.42 -17.45 7.45
C ALA A 49 -0.84 -16.84 6.10
N ALA A 50 -1.99 -16.17 6.03
CA ALA A 50 -2.48 -15.48 4.86
C ALA A 50 -1.48 -14.46 4.32
N TRP A 51 -0.77 -13.73 5.18
CA TRP A 51 0.22 -12.73 4.78
C TRP A 51 1.44 -13.29 4.06
N LYS A 52 1.69 -14.61 4.13
CA LYS A 52 2.76 -15.27 3.37
C LYS A 52 2.44 -15.39 1.88
N THR A 53 1.19 -15.20 1.48
CA THR A 53 0.75 -15.32 0.08
C THR A 53 1.02 -14.09 -0.77
N THR A 54 1.34 -12.96 -0.14
CA THR A 54 1.64 -11.70 -0.81
C THR A 54 2.95 -11.08 -0.31
N SER A 55 3.60 -10.30 -1.16
CA SER A 55 4.86 -9.62 -0.85
C SER A 55 4.61 -8.24 -0.24
N PHE A 56 5.58 -7.75 0.51
CA PHE A 56 5.58 -6.36 0.95
C PHE A 56 5.80 -5.40 -0.22
N THR A 57 5.06 -4.30 -0.21
CA THR A 57 5.29 -3.13 -1.04
C THR A 57 5.87 -2.02 -0.15
N LYS A 58 6.97 -1.40 -0.58
CA LYS A 58 7.60 -0.32 0.15
C LYS A 58 6.85 0.99 -0.09
N LEU A 59 6.65 1.78 0.97
CA LEU A 59 6.30 3.19 0.85
C LEU A 59 7.56 4.02 0.68
N ASN A 60 7.52 4.98 -0.24
CA ASN A 60 8.63 5.87 -0.51
C ASN A 60 8.49 7.14 0.31
N LYS A 61 9.57 7.56 0.96
CA LYS A 61 9.59 8.83 1.68
C LYS A 61 9.46 10.00 0.71
N LYS A 62 8.59 10.95 1.03
CA LYS A 62 8.29 12.09 0.17
C LYS A 62 9.40 13.14 0.15
N LEU A 63 10.10 13.32 1.26
CA LEU A 63 11.21 14.26 1.42
C LEU A 63 12.45 13.54 1.94
N THR A 64 13.64 14.04 1.63
CA THR A 64 14.92 13.46 2.08
C THR A 64 15.37 13.97 3.45
N THR A 65 14.65 14.91 4.05
CA THR A 65 14.92 15.50 5.38
C THR A 65 14.20 14.72 6.50
N GLY A 66 14.57 14.96 7.73
CA GLY A 66 13.99 14.29 8.91
C GLY A 66 14.49 12.84 9.09
N VAL A 67 13.66 11.99 9.69
CA VAL A 67 13.99 10.58 9.94
C VAL A 67 13.97 9.74 8.66
N ASN A 68 14.78 8.69 8.62
CA ASN A 68 14.86 7.79 7.46
C ASN A 68 14.40 6.37 7.84
N TYR A 69 13.14 6.25 8.26
CA TYR A 69 12.54 4.97 8.61
C TYR A 69 12.04 4.22 7.37
N SER A 70 12.06 2.90 7.45
CA SER A 70 11.43 2.03 6.47
C SER A 70 9.94 1.86 6.81
N THR A 71 9.11 1.88 5.78
CA THR A 71 7.68 1.55 5.91
C THR A 71 7.27 0.65 4.77
N ASN A 72 6.65 -0.47 5.10
CA ASN A 72 6.20 -1.44 4.13
C ASN A 72 4.75 -1.84 4.43
N PHE A 73 3.99 -2.18 3.39
CA PHE A 73 2.62 -2.65 3.58
C PHE A 73 2.31 -3.88 2.73
N LYS A 74 1.27 -4.60 3.10
CA LYS A 74 0.64 -5.68 2.34
C LYS A 74 -0.86 -5.44 2.26
N ILE A 75 -1.47 -5.96 1.20
CA ILE A 75 -2.92 -5.93 1.01
C ILE A 75 -3.42 -7.29 0.53
N LEU A 76 -4.54 -7.75 1.08
CA LEU A 76 -5.30 -8.93 0.68
C LEU A 76 -6.78 -8.59 0.70
N TYR A 77 -7.62 -9.45 0.11
CA TYR A 77 -9.07 -9.34 0.24
C TYR A 77 -9.72 -10.71 0.42
N SER A 78 -10.89 -10.73 1.01
CA SER A 78 -11.75 -11.92 1.11
C SER A 78 -13.10 -11.65 0.45
N ASP A 79 -14.06 -12.54 0.61
CA ASP A 79 -15.44 -12.28 0.19
C ASP A 79 -16.13 -11.20 1.04
N SER A 80 -15.60 -10.91 2.23
CA SER A 80 -16.23 -10.00 3.19
C SER A 80 -15.56 -8.64 3.32
N GLY A 81 -14.28 -8.48 2.89
CA GLY A 81 -13.59 -7.19 3.02
C GLY A 81 -12.12 -7.21 2.60
N ILE A 82 -11.45 -6.09 2.90
CA ILE A 82 -10.05 -5.84 2.59
C ILE A 82 -9.22 -5.90 3.87
N TYR A 83 -8.06 -6.53 3.78
CA TYR A 83 -7.04 -6.61 4.82
C TYR A 83 -5.83 -5.76 4.44
N CYS A 84 -5.34 -4.97 5.37
CA CYS A 84 -4.09 -4.22 5.24
C CYS A 84 -3.18 -4.53 6.43
N LEU A 85 -1.89 -4.66 6.14
CA LEU A 85 -0.82 -4.80 7.12
C LEU A 85 0.26 -3.78 6.83
N TYR A 86 0.64 -3.00 7.83
CA TYR A 86 1.78 -2.10 7.78
C TYR A 86 2.85 -2.53 8.77
N VAL A 87 4.10 -2.42 8.37
CA VAL A 87 5.27 -2.58 9.24
C VAL A 87 6.11 -1.33 9.11
N CYS A 88 6.17 -0.59 10.20
CA CYS A 88 6.80 0.73 10.29
C CYS A 88 8.04 0.64 11.19
N GLU A 89 9.21 0.98 10.69
CA GLU A 89 10.38 1.28 11.51
C GLU A 89 10.15 2.61 12.22
N ASP A 90 10.53 2.69 13.49
CA ASP A 90 10.31 3.85 14.33
C ASP A 90 11.20 3.78 15.57
N SER A 91 11.61 4.92 16.13
CA SER A 91 12.38 4.95 17.38
C SER A 91 11.68 5.72 18.50
N LEU A 92 10.60 6.45 18.16
CA LEU A 92 9.82 7.23 19.13
C LEU A 92 8.37 7.32 18.62
N ILE A 93 7.42 6.81 19.39
CA ILE A 93 6.01 6.91 19.04
C ILE A 93 5.49 8.29 19.44
N THR A 94 5.26 9.13 18.43
CA THR A 94 4.70 10.48 18.61
C THR A 94 3.18 10.43 18.39
N SER A 95 2.48 9.89 19.38
CA SER A 95 1.03 9.75 19.35
C SER A 95 0.47 9.86 20.77
N THR A 96 -0.44 10.79 21.01
CA THR A 96 -1.08 11.08 22.30
C THR A 96 -2.59 10.89 22.29
N LEU A 97 -3.21 10.92 21.13
CA LEU A 97 -4.64 10.70 20.95
C LEU A 97 -5.03 9.26 21.35
N ARG A 98 -6.11 9.12 22.13
CA ARG A 98 -6.54 7.86 22.75
C ARG A 98 -8.05 7.62 22.60
N GLU A 99 -8.60 8.00 21.46
CA GLU A 99 -10.00 7.75 21.12
C GLU A 99 -10.18 7.55 19.63
N ASP A 100 -11.13 6.71 19.26
CA ASP A 100 -11.54 6.56 17.87
C ASP A 100 -12.20 7.84 17.36
N PHE A 101 -12.04 8.10 16.06
CA PHE A 101 -12.57 9.29 15.38
C PHE A 101 -11.90 10.62 15.77
N ALA A 102 -10.80 10.59 16.53
CA ALA A 102 -9.93 11.76 16.71
C ALA A 102 -9.17 12.06 15.40
N ASP A 103 -8.65 13.28 15.28
CA ASP A 103 -7.87 13.75 14.12
C ASP A 103 -6.45 13.10 14.09
N LEU A 104 -6.39 11.78 13.89
CA LEU A 104 -5.17 10.96 14.01
C LEU A 104 -4.04 11.42 13.11
N TYR A 105 -4.35 12.00 11.94
CA TYR A 105 -3.38 12.54 10.98
C TYR A 105 -2.47 13.66 11.55
N ASN A 106 -2.77 14.20 12.73
CA ASN A 106 -1.92 15.15 13.43
C ASN A 106 -0.79 14.50 14.23
N GLU A 107 -0.72 13.17 14.26
CA GLU A 107 0.25 12.36 14.98
C GLU A 107 0.73 11.20 14.13
N ASP A 108 1.52 10.27 14.67
CA ASP A 108 1.96 9.07 13.94
C ASP A 108 0.75 8.23 13.54
N VAL A 109 0.66 7.92 12.25
CA VAL A 109 -0.49 7.22 11.68
C VAL A 109 -0.11 6.51 10.38
N VAL A 110 -0.82 5.43 10.05
CA VAL A 110 -0.87 4.85 8.70
C VAL A 110 -2.24 5.05 8.10
N GLU A 111 -2.28 5.25 6.77
CA GLU A 111 -3.51 5.56 6.07
C GLU A 111 -3.66 4.72 4.80
N ALA A 112 -4.88 4.27 4.52
CA ALA A 112 -5.24 3.56 3.29
C ALA A 112 -6.44 4.24 2.62
N PHE A 113 -6.24 4.67 1.37
CA PHE A 113 -7.24 5.38 0.58
C PHE A 113 -7.74 4.47 -0.53
N PHE A 114 -9.06 4.34 -0.67
CA PHE A 114 -9.72 3.51 -1.69
C PHE A 114 -10.76 4.30 -2.47
N TRP A 115 -10.60 4.37 -3.77
CA TRP A 115 -11.54 4.98 -4.70
C TRP A 115 -12.04 3.91 -5.67
N PRO A 116 -13.13 3.20 -5.30
CA PRO A 116 -13.61 2.01 -6.02
C PRO A 116 -14.17 2.29 -7.41
N ASP A 117 -14.73 3.47 -7.63
CA ASP A 117 -15.24 3.92 -8.94
C ASP A 117 -14.74 5.32 -9.24
N GLU A 118 -13.94 5.47 -10.29
CA GLU A 118 -13.39 6.77 -10.74
C GLU A 118 -14.47 7.76 -11.22
N LYS A 119 -15.71 7.31 -11.42
CA LYS A 119 -16.85 8.18 -11.73
C LYS A 119 -17.52 8.72 -10.46
N SER A 120 -17.28 8.09 -9.32
CA SER A 120 -17.84 8.52 -8.05
C SER A 120 -17.17 9.79 -7.55
N VAL A 121 -17.99 10.65 -6.94
CA VAL A 121 -17.53 11.85 -6.24
C VAL A 121 -17.09 11.55 -4.81
N LEU A 122 -17.08 10.30 -4.39
CA LEU A 122 -16.69 9.85 -3.06
C LEU A 122 -15.56 8.81 -3.13
N TYR A 123 -14.62 8.89 -2.21
CA TYR A 123 -13.70 7.82 -1.89
C TYR A 123 -13.60 7.63 -0.37
N PHE A 124 -13.06 6.51 0.03
CA PHE A 124 -12.92 6.12 1.42
C PHE A 124 -11.46 6.22 1.85
N GLU A 125 -11.25 6.66 3.06
CA GLU A 125 -9.96 6.74 3.75
C GLU A 125 -10.07 6.07 5.10
N TYR A 126 -9.02 5.38 5.50
CA TYR A 126 -8.92 4.73 6.79
C TYR A 126 -7.59 5.03 7.42
N GLU A 127 -7.63 5.51 8.66
CA GLU A 127 -6.47 5.82 9.47
C GLU A 127 -6.38 4.86 10.66
N LEU A 128 -5.16 4.48 11.05
CA LEU A 128 -4.90 3.70 12.27
C LEU A 128 -3.62 4.19 12.95
N SER A 129 -3.74 4.54 14.24
CA SER A 129 -2.63 5.00 15.07
C SER A 129 -1.82 3.83 15.65
N PRO A 130 -0.57 4.05 16.11
CA PRO A 130 0.24 3.03 16.81
C PRO A 130 -0.41 2.50 18.08
N TRP A 131 -1.34 3.26 18.66
CA TRP A 131 -2.08 2.88 19.86
C TRP A 131 -3.44 2.24 19.58
N ASN A 132 -3.66 1.82 18.31
CA ASN A 132 -4.85 1.09 17.91
C ASN A 132 -6.16 1.89 17.98
N TYR A 133 -6.12 3.19 17.70
CA TYR A 133 -7.30 4.02 17.48
C TYR A 133 -7.47 4.30 16.00
N GLU A 134 -8.73 4.34 15.53
CA GLU A 134 -9.05 4.44 14.11
C GLU A 134 -9.83 5.71 13.77
N LEU A 135 -9.70 6.12 12.51
CA LEU A 135 -10.54 7.16 11.91
C LEU A 135 -10.93 6.76 10.48
N PRO A 136 -12.07 6.10 10.29
CA PRO A 136 -12.66 5.89 8.97
C PRO A 136 -13.33 7.17 8.47
N ILE A 137 -13.10 7.53 7.20
CA ILE A 137 -13.51 8.80 6.61
C ILE A 137 -14.14 8.58 5.23
N LEU A 138 -15.18 9.34 4.92
CA LEU A 138 -15.63 9.57 3.55
C LEU A 138 -15.15 10.92 3.06
N VAL A 139 -14.56 10.92 1.86
CA VAL A 139 -13.97 12.11 1.25
C VAL A 139 -14.72 12.47 -0.03
N PRO A 140 -15.54 13.53 -0.03
CA PRO A 140 -16.16 14.06 -1.23
C PRO A 140 -15.13 14.84 -2.07
N ASN A 141 -15.23 14.66 -3.37
CA ASN A 141 -14.40 15.37 -4.35
C ASN A 141 -15.24 15.82 -5.55
N ASN A 142 -14.76 16.81 -6.29
CA ASN A 142 -15.40 17.25 -7.53
C ASN A 142 -14.35 17.69 -8.54
N ASN A 143 -14.26 17.00 -9.67
CA ASN A 143 -13.37 17.32 -10.79
C ASN A 143 -11.90 17.54 -10.38
N GLY A 144 -11.38 16.78 -9.42
CA GLY A 144 -10.03 16.92 -8.88
C GLY A 144 -9.91 17.88 -7.70
N LYS A 145 -11.00 18.46 -7.25
CA LYS A 145 -11.04 19.35 -6.09
C LYS A 145 -11.51 18.57 -4.86
N PHE A 146 -10.65 18.52 -3.84
CA PHE A 146 -10.97 18.07 -2.50
C PHE A 146 -12.01 19.01 -1.87
N LEU A 147 -13.09 18.44 -1.31
CA LEU A 147 -14.20 19.21 -0.72
C LEU A 147 -14.30 19.04 0.81
N GLY A 148 -13.26 18.53 1.45
CA GLY A 148 -13.24 18.20 2.85
C GLY A 148 -13.48 16.72 3.10
N TRP A 149 -13.74 16.35 4.33
CA TRP A 149 -13.96 14.97 4.76
C TRP A 149 -14.99 14.92 5.88
N ARG A 150 -15.52 13.70 6.14
CA ARG A 150 -16.45 13.42 7.24
C ARG A 150 -16.09 12.08 7.87
N PRO A 151 -16.02 11.97 9.20
CA PRO A 151 -15.95 10.68 9.88
C PRO A 151 -17.08 9.78 9.43
N TRP A 152 -16.76 8.52 9.14
CA TRP A 152 -17.73 7.54 8.65
C TRP A 152 -18.03 6.54 9.74
N HIS A 153 -18.98 6.90 10.61
CA HIS A 153 -19.39 6.06 11.73
C HIS A 153 -20.07 4.78 11.26
N TYR A 154 -19.89 3.71 12.01
CA TYR A 154 -20.41 2.39 11.71
C TYR A 154 -21.04 1.75 12.95
N GLU A 155 -21.86 0.71 12.69
CA GLU A 155 -22.47 -0.15 13.69
C GLU A 155 -22.45 -1.60 13.23
N LYS A 156 -22.48 -2.53 14.18
CA LYS A 156 -22.66 -3.98 13.96
C LYS A 156 -21.69 -4.55 12.90
N GLU A 157 -22.23 -5.18 11.85
CA GLU A 157 -21.47 -5.83 10.78
C GLU A 157 -20.60 -4.86 9.93
N ARG A 158 -20.88 -3.56 10.00
CA ARG A 158 -20.07 -2.53 9.36
C ARG A 158 -18.76 -2.24 10.10
N ARG A 159 -18.60 -2.82 11.29
CA ARG A 159 -17.44 -2.56 12.13
C ARG A 159 -16.15 -3.07 11.49
N THR A 160 -15.12 -2.23 11.45
CA THR A 160 -13.75 -2.61 11.16
C THR A 160 -13.20 -3.54 12.25
N ARG A 161 -12.19 -4.29 11.93
CA ARG A 161 -11.35 -5.00 12.92
C ARG A 161 -9.94 -4.51 12.75
N HIS A 162 -9.32 -4.06 13.82
CA HIS A 162 -7.97 -3.50 13.78
C HIS A 162 -7.19 -3.86 15.03
N ALA A 163 -5.89 -3.91 14.89
CA ALA A 163 -4.94 -4.08 15.96
C ALA A 163 -3.61 -3.42 15.60
N ALA A 164 -2.96 -2.82 16.56
CA ALA A 164 -1.61 -2.30 16.41
C ALA A 164 -0.72 -2.79 17.56
N SER A 165 0.56 -2.96 17.28
CA SER A 165 1.56 -3.43 18.25
C SER A 165 2.83 -2.61 18.15
N ILE A 166 3.33 -2.13 19.29
CA ILE A 166 4.64 -1.48 19.36
C ILE A 166 5.73 -2.55 19.44
N ASN A 167 6.65 -2.52 18.50
CA ASN A 167 7.77 -3.43 18.42
C ASN A 167 8.95 -2.90 19.24
N LYS A 168 9.48 -3.71 20.14
CA LYS A 168 10.60 -3.34 21.00
C LYS A 168 11.73 -4.37 20.92
N GLN A 169 12.94 -3.87 21.06
CA GLN A 169 14.14 -4.68 21.31
C GLN A 169 14.86 -4.10 22.53
N GLU A 170 15.05 -4.93 23.58
CA GLU A 170 15.69 -4.49 24.83
C GLU A 170 15.09 -3.18 25.36
N ASP A 171 13.76 -3.11 25.50
CA ASP A 171 12.97 -1.95 25.93
C ASP A 171 13.00 -0.71 25.01
N LYS A 172 13.79 -0.72 23.95
CA LYS A 172 13.80 0.37 22.96
C LYS A 172 12.76 0.10 21.88
N VAL A 173 11.98 1.12 21.53
CA VAL A 173 11.10 1.09 20.37
C VAL A 173 11.96 0.94 19.12
N ILE A 174 11.61 -0.02 18.26
CA ILE A 174 12.23 -0.24 16.96
C ILE A 174 11.21 -0.11 15.82
N GLY A 175 9.95 0.09 16.14
CA GLY A 175 8.87 0.26 15.18
C GLY A 175 7.51 -0.12 15.73
N TRP A 176 6.55 -0.22 14.83
CA TRP A 176 5.20 -0.68 15.13
C TRP A 176 4.58 -1.37 13.93
N THR A 177 3.56 -2.16 14.20
CA THR A 177 2.80 -2.90 13.19
C THR A 177 1.34 -2.51 13.32
N ALA A 178 0.70 -2.19 12.19
CA ALA A 178 -0.73 -1.96 12.10
C ALA A 178 -1.36 -3.01 11.20
N GLU A 179 -2.43 -3.64 11.66
CA GLU A 179 -3.17 -4.65 10.92
C GLU A 179 -4.65 -4.35 11.03
N PHE A 180 -5.36 -4.26 9.88
CA PHE A 180 -6.77 -3.94 9.90
C PHE A 180 -7.54 -4.61 8.78
N PHE A 181 -8.82 -4.79 9.02
CA PHE A 181 -9.83 -5.32 8.11
C PHE A 181 -10.96 -4.32 7.95
N ILE A 182 -11.26 -3.98 6.71
CA ILE A 182 -12.37 -3.09 6.33
C ILE A 182 -13.43 -3.94 5.65
N PRO A 183 -14.62 -4.17 6.28
CA PRO A 183 -15.67 -4.95 5.65
C PRO A 183 -16.29 -4.20 4.47
N PHE A 184 -16.64 -4.91 3.39
CA PHE A 184 -17.25 -4.28 2.22
C PHE A 184 -18.59 -3.62 2.53
N VAL A 185 -19.32 -4.10 3.51
CA VAL A 185 -20.57 -3.46 3.96
C VAL A 185 -20.35 -2.08 4.58
N LEU A 186 -19.15 -1.76 5.09
CA LEU A 186 -18.79 -0.41 5.53
C LEU A 186 -18.63 0.54 4.33
N LEU A 187 -18.11 0.03 3.22
CA LEU A 187 -17.86 0.82 2.01
C LEU A 187 -19.13 1.11 1.21
N SER A 188 -20.28 0.52 1.54
CA SER A 188 -21.58 0.98 1.06
C SER A 188 -21.87 2.38 1.62
N PRO A 189 -22.14 3.42 0.84
CA PRO A 189 -22.75 3.42 -0.49
C PRO A 189 -21.78 3.64 -1.67
N LEU A 190 -20.50 3.30 -1.57
CA LEU A 190 -19.59 3.42 -2.71
C LEU A 190 -19.96 2.38 -3.78
N GLU A 191 -19.90 2.82 -5.04
CA GLU A 191 -20.13 1.94 -6.19
C GLU A 191 -18.94 0.98 -6.39
N ASN A 192 -19.15 -0.12 -7.16
CA ASN A 192 -18.16 -1.12 -7.48
C ASN A 192 -17.60 -1.88 -6.25
N VAL A 193 -18.45 -2.05 -5.24
CA VAL A 193 -18.20 -2.78 -3.99
C VAL A 193 -19.32 -3.82 -3.79
N PRO A 194 -19.01 -5.09 -3.45
CA PRO A 194 -17.70 -5.70 -3.35
C PRO A 194 -17.03 -5.91 -4.72
N PRO A 195 -15.69 -5.95 -4.78
CA PRO A 195 -14.97 -6.20 -6.02
C PRO A 195 -15.10 -7.66 -6.45
N LYS A 196 -15.12 -7.89 -7.76
CA LYS A 196 -14.98 -9.20 -8.39
C LYS A 196 -13.54 -9.39 -8.87
N SER A 197 -13.11 -10.62 -9.15
CA SER A 197 -11.83 -10.87 -9.83
C SER A 197 -11.74 -10.04 -11.13
N GLY A 198 -10.61 -9.39 -11.34
CA GLY A 198 -10.37 -8.43 -12.41
C GLY A 198 -10.86 -7.00 -12.15
N THR A 199 -11.61 -6.75 -11.07
CA THR A 199 -12.00 -5.40 -10.68
C THR A 199 -10.78 -4.55 -10.39
N LYS A 200 -10.82 -3.28 -10.79
CA LYS A 200 -9.77 -2.29 -10.56
C LYS A 200 -10.31 -1.17 -9.69
N TRP A 201 -9.58 -0.82 -8.66
CA TRP A 201 -9.81 0.39 -7.88
C TRP A 201 -8.59 1.31 -7.94
N LYS A 202 -8.79 2.58 -7.76
CA LYS A 202 -7.73 3.52 -7.41
C LYS A 202 -7.48 3.46 -5.91
N ALA A 203 -6.22 3.47 -5.53
CA ALA A 203 -5.82 3.43 -4.12
C ALA A 203 -4.50 4.15 -3.89
N ASN A 204 -4.28 4.60 -2.67
CA ASN A 204 -2.95 4.98 -2.21
C ASN A 204 -2.77 4.61 -0.74
N PHE A 205 -1.54 4.49 -0.31
CA PHE A 205 -1.15 4.06 1.02
C PHE A 205 -0.11 5.03 1.55
N TYR A 206 -0.27 5.45 2.81
CA TYR A 206 0.53 6.50 3.40
C TYR A 206 0.96 6.17 4.83
N ARG A 207 1.98 6.86 5.31
CA ARG A 207 2.35 7.01 6.71
C ARG A 207 2.70 8.46 6.96
N ILE A 208 2.28 8.97 8.11
CA ILE A 208 2.79 10.19 8.71
C ILE A 208 3.55 9.80 9.97
N ASP A 209 4.66 10.51 10.24
CA ASP A 209 5.51 10.31 11.40
C ASP A 209 6.04 11.68 11.85
N TYR A 210 5.95 11.94 13.12
CA TYR A 210 6.29 13.26 13.67
C TYR A 210 7.63 13.30 14.40
N ASP A 211 8.45 12.28 14.26
CA ASP A 211 9.81 12.31 14.79
C ASP A 211 10.66 13.37 14.07
N LYS A 212 11.15 14.34 14.84
CA LYS A 212 11.95 15.46 14.30
C LYS A 212 11.25 16.23 13.17
N GLY A 213 9.95 16.42 13.30
CA GLY A 213 9.11 17.10 12.32
C GLY A 213 8.20 16.16 11.54
N SER A 214 7.33 16.71 10.70
CA SER A 214 6.37 15.93 9.93
C SER A 214 7.05 15.23 8.76
N ASN A 215 7.06 13.91 8.77
CA ASN A 215 7.62 13.04 7.72
C ASN A 215 6.50 12.24 7.07
N HIS A 216 6.54 12.12 5.75
CA HIS A 216 5.49 11.47 4.98
C HIS A 216 6.06 10.39 4.07
N TRP A 217 5.40 9.23 4.04
CA TRP A 217 5.66 8.15 3.10
C TRP A 217 4.41 7.89 2.28
N THR A 218 4.61 7.49 1.04
CA THR A 218 3.52 7.22 0.11
C THR A 218 3.88 6.09 -0.85
N TRP A 219 2.89 5.30 -1.25
CA TRP A 219 3.06 4.36 -2.35
C TRP A 219 3.16 5.11 -3.68
N LYS A 220 2.19 5.99 -3.98
CA LYS A 220 2.21 6.83 -5.18
C LYS A 220 2.46 8.28 -4.81
N PRO A 221 3.43 8.94 -5.46
CA PRO A 221 3.80 10.31 -5.13
C PRO A 221 2.63 11.28 -5.30
N THR A 222 2.37 12.05 -4.26
CA THR A 222 1.52 13.23 -4.28
C THR A 222 2.38 14.46 -4.00
N SER A 223 2.05 15.62 -4.58
CA SER A 223 2.88 16.84 -4.48
C SER A 223 2.39 17.81 -3.42
N ARG A 224 1.08 18.00 -3.33
CA ARG A 224 0.47 19.03 -2.46
C ARG A 224 -0.24 18.44 -1.25
N SER A 225 -1.01 17.37 -1.46
CA SER A 225 -1.86 16.75 -0.44
C SER A 225 -1.96 15.25 -0.71
N PHE A 226 -2.27 14.46 0.32
CA PHE A 226 -2.63 13.05 0.16
C PHE A 226 -3.91 12.88 -0.66
N HIS A 227 -4.79 13.87 -0.65
CA HIS A 227 -6.05 13.89 -1.40
C HIS A 227 -5.93 14.22 -2.90
N GLU A 228 -4.74 14.14 -3.48
CA GLU A 228 -4.57 14.20 -4.95
C GLU A 228 -5.00 12.88 -5.61
N TYR A 229 -6.26 12.48 -5.41
CA TYR A 229 -6.82 11.17 -5.78
C TYR A 229 -6.62 10.78 -7.25
N LYS A 230 -6.47 11.72 -8.16
CA LYS A 230 -6.14 11.45 -9.57
C LYS A 230 -4.72 10.86 -9.75
N LYS A 231 -3.86 10.96 -8.74
CA LYS A 231 -2.52 10.37 -8.71
C LYS A 231 -2.46 9.02 -8.02
N PHE A 232 -3.58 8.52 -7.52
CA PHE A 232 -3.63 7.20 -6.91
C PHE A 232 -3.19 6.11 -7.88
N GLY A 233 -2.53 5.09 -7.36
CA GLY A 233 -2.20 3.89 -8.11
C GLY A 233 -3.43 3.03 -8.38
N THR A 234 -3.21 1.91 -9.02
CA THR A 234 -4.27 0.95 -9.33
C THR A 234 -4.07 -0.33 -8.52
N ILE A 235 -5.08 -0.79 -7.84
CA ILE A 235 -5.13 -2.15 -7.29
C ILE A 235 -6.06 -3.00 -8.14
N ILE A 236 -5.67 -4.26 -8.39
CA ILE A 236 -6.42 -5.23 -9.19
C ILE A 236 -6.72 -6.43 -8.31
N PHE A 237 -7.99 -6.75 -8.14
CA PHE A 237 -8.43 -7.92 -7.36
C PHE A 237 -8.32 -9.20 -8.20
N GLU A 238 -7.58 -10.21 -7.73
CA GLU A 238 -7.35 -11.49 -8.41
C GLU A 238 -8.35 -12.59 -8.00
#